data_0475100c511fc56dd66005d8fd107f2a
#
_entry.id   0475100c511fc56dd66005d8fd107f2a
#
_cell.length_a   1.000
_cell.length_b   1.000
_cell.length_c   1.000
_cell.angle_alpha   90.00
_cell.angle_beta   90.00
_cell.angle_gamma   90.00
#
_symmetry.space_group_name_H-M   'P 1'
#
loop_
_entity.id
_entity.type
_entity.pdbx_description
1 polymer ?
#
loop_
_entity_poly.entity_id
_entity_poly.type
_entity_poly.pdbx_seq_one_letter_code
_entity_poly.pdbx_strand_id
1 'polypeptide(L)'
;DALPIYDSVILHVVEEADTEVTRSDGETIPQLRLTCPENIQTHYHELCRADQYPACYSIIGFLSKLTIHSWLTALQTERLEQKAKQITDRLERCNHHWEDAFFITLARNFGFGLNGDAFETWAGLLPFRAIDKHRNDLFQIEAFFFGQAGLLEEAFLKKEQEDEYSLRLRKEFRYLQRKFEMTQ
;
A
#
# COMPACT_ATOMS: atom_id res chain seq x y z
N ASP A 1 15.96 -12.55 31.47
CA ASP A 1 14.92 -11.58 31.82
C ASP A 1 14.21 -11.14 30.54
N ALA A 2 12.93 -11.55 30.40
CA ALA A 2 12.14 -11.13 29.24
C ALA A 2 11.93 -9.61 29.28
N LEU A 3 12.33 -8.92 28.22
CA LEU A 3 12.14 -7.49 28.11
C LEU A 3 10.78 -7.20 27.45
N PRO A 4 9.99 -6.26 27.96
CA PRO A 4 8.65 -5.93 27.40
C PRO A 4 8.69 -5.53 25.91
N ILE A 5 9.85 -5.15 25.39
CA ILE A 5 10.02 -4.80 23.96
C ILE A 5 9.80 -5.98 23.01
N TYR A 6 9.85 -7.21 23.50
CA TYR A 6 9.65 -8.41 22.68
C TYR A 6 8.20 -8.90 22.66
N ASP A 7 7.30 -8.33 23.45
CA ASP A 7 5.90 -8.79 23.55
C ASP A 7 5.12 -8.65 22.23
N SER A 8 5.51 -7.69 21.37
CA SER A 8 4.90 -7.48 20.04
C SER A 8 5.62 -8.20 18.91
N VAL A 9 6.73 -8.88 19.16
CA VAL A 9 7.52 -9.57 18.14
C VAL A 9 6.85 -10.88 17.76
N ILE A 10 6.55 -11.05 16.46
CA ILE A 10 5.91 -12.25 15.92
C ILE A 10 6.94 -13.31 15.52
N LEU A 11 8.08 -12.88 14.98
CA LEU A 11 9.16 -13.73 14.50
C LEU A 11 10.50 -13.07 14.77
N HIS A 12 11.44 -13.82 15.32
CA HIS A 12 12.81 -13.38 15.54
C HIS A 12 13.72 -13.96 14.44
N VAL A 13 14.28 -13.10 13.59
CA VAL A 13 15.18 -13.51 12.52
C VAL A 13 16.60 -13.30 12.99
N VAL A 14 17.42 -14.37 12.98
CA VAL A 14 18.78 -14.37 13.51
C VAL A 14 19.75 -15.05 12.54
N GLU A 15 21.02 -14.68 12.60
CA GLU A 15 22.09 -15.39 11.89
C GLU A 15 22.51 -16.65 12.68
N GLU A 16 22.62 -16.52 13.99
CA GLU A 16 22.89 -17.62 14.91
C GLU A 16 21.82 -17.64 16.01
N ALA A 17 21.18 -18.79 16.19
CA ALA A 17 20.19 -19.01 17.25
C ALA A 17 20.93 -19.55 18.48
N ASP A 18 21.56 -18.68 19.24
CA ASP A 18 22.34 -19.00 20.43
C ASP A 18 21.50 -19.02 21.72
N THR A 19 20.38 -18.30 21.73
CA THR A 19 19.53 -18.13 22.90
C THR A 19 18.06 -18.11 22.52
N GLU A 20 17.22 -18.81 23.29
CA GLU A 20 15.76 -18.70 23.15
C GLU A 20 15.27 -17.36 23.73
N VAL A 21 14.49 -16.64 22.95
CA VAL A 21 13.86 -15.38 23.36
C VAL A 21 12.42 -15.64 23.75
N THR A 22 12.04 -15.22 24.96
CA THR A 22 10.69 -15.37 25.49
C THR A 22 10.02 -14.02 25.70
N ARG A 23 8.71 -13.97 25.54
CA ARG A 23 7.85 -12.82 25.92
C ARG A 23 7.71 -12.72 27.43
N SER A 24 7.10 -11.63 27.89
CA SER A 24 6.83 -11.40 29.33
C SER A 24 5.87 -12.45 29.92
N ASP A 25 5.05 -13.08 29.11
CA ASP A 25 4.12 -14.17 29.48
C ASP A 25 4.78 -15.56 29.52
N GLY A 26 6.08 -15.65 29.14
CA GLY A 26 6.82 -16.90 29.08
C GLY A 26 6.70 -17.67 27.76
N GLU A 27 5.93 -17.16 26.76
CA GLU A 27 5.85 -17.78 25.46
C GLU A 27 7.15 -17.59 24.68
N THR A 28 7.68 -18.67 24.08
CA THR A 28 8.89 -18.60 23.23
C THR A 28 8.54 -18.01 21.87
N ILE A 29 9.31 -17.02 21.44
CA ILE A 29 9.15 -16.40 20.12
C ILE A 29 9.75 -17.32 19.07
N PRO A 30 9.01 -17.66 17.98
CA PRO A 30 9.57 -18.45 16.89
C PRO A 30 10.83 -17.77 16.30
N GLN A 31 11.89 -18.56 16.11
CA GLN A 31 13.14 -18.08 15.53
C GLN A 31 13.32 -18.66 14.12
N LEU A 32 13.71 -17.79 13.19
CA LEU A 32 14.11 -18.17 11.83
C LEU A 32 15.59 -17.85 11.66
N ARG A 33 16.39 -18.89 11.43
CA ARG A 33 17.81 -18.70 11.12
C ARG A 33 17.98 -18.38 9.64
N LEU A 34 18.61 -17.26 9.35
CA LEU A 34 18.98 -16.85 7.98
C LEU A 34 20.48 -16.56 7.94
N THR A 35 21.19 -17.27 7.08
CA THR A 35 22.60 -16.99 6.80
C THR A 35 22.70 -16.17 5.51
N CYS A 36 23.38 -15.04 5.58
CA CYS A 36 23.66 -14.24 4.40
C CYS A 36 24.96 -14.76 3.74
N PRO A 37 24.95 -15.15 2.45
CA PRO A 37 26.16 -15.55 1.74
C PRO A 37 27.24 -14.47 1.79
N GLU A 38 28.48 -14.86 2.05
CA GLU A 38 29.62 -13.95 2.23
C GLU A 38 29.83 -12.99 1.05
N ASN A 39 29.60 -13.48 -0.18
CA ASN A 39 29.70 -12.67 -1.38
C ASN A 39 28.67 -11.52 -1.40
N ILE A 40 27.47 -11.73 -0.85
CA ILE A 40 26.42 -10.69 -0.76
C ILE A 40 26.81 -9.66 0.29
N GLN A 41 27.31 -10.10 1.45
CA GLN A 41 27.81 -9.19 2.50
C GLN A 41 28.95 -8.32 1.99
N THR A 42 29.92 -8.93 1.29
CA THR A 42 31.06 -8.20 0.71
C THR A 42 30.61 -7.14 -0.28
N HIS A 43 29.75 -7.49 -1.24
CA HIS A 43 29.24 -6.55 -2.23
C HIS A 43 28.39 -5.44 -1.59
N TYR A 44 27.62 -5.77 -0.56
CA TYR A 44 26.86 -4.75 0.20
C TYR A 44 27.80 -3.74 0.86
N HIS A 45 28.87 -4.21 1.51
CA HIS A 45 29.86 -3.32 2.12
C HIS A 45 30.61 -2.47 1.08
N GLU A 46 30.90 -3.00 -0.08
CA GLU A 46 31.49 -2.25 -1.20
C GLU A 46 30.53 -1.15 -1.68
N LEU A 47 29.24 -1.46 -1.83
CA LEU A 47 28.22 -0.46 -2.19
C LEU A 47 28.07 0.65 -1.15
N CYS A 48 28.09 0.29 0.15
CA CYS A 48 28.02 1.27 1.24
C CYS A 48 29.23 2.20 1.33
N ARG A 49 30.38 1.74 0.83
CA ARG A 49 31.64 2.52 0.81
C ARG A 49 31.85 3.31 -0.47
N ALA A 50 30.96 3.14 -1.46
CA ALA A 50 31.10 3.82 -2.74
C ALA A 50 30.90 5.34 -2.58
N ASP A 51 31.94 6.10 -2.94
CA ASP A 51 31.94 7.58 -2.86
C ASP A 51 31.01 8.23 -3.90
N GLN A 52 30.58 7.47 -4.91
CA GLN A 52 29.76 7.97 -6.02
C GLN A 52 28.50 7.11 -6.19
N TYR A 53 27.39 7.78 -6.42
CA TYR A 53 26.11 7.13 -6.71
C TYR A 53 25.69 7.40 -8.16
N PRO A 54 25.32 6.37 -8.93
CA PRO A 54 25.27 4.94 -8.56
C PRO A 54 26.67 4.31 -8.49
N ALA A 55 26.84 3.21 -7.75
CA ALA A 55 28.13 2.55 -7.58
C ALA A 55 28.80 2.10 -8.90
N CYS A 56 28.01 1.93 -9.97
CA CYS A 56 28.46 1.63 -11.33
C CYS A 56 28.85 2.87 -12.15
N TYR A 57 28.88 4.07 -11.55
CA TYR A 57 29.15 5.33 -12.27
C TYR A 57 30.44 5.28 -13.10
N SER A 58 31.52 4.72 -12.57
CA SER A 58 32.79 4.59 -13.26
C SER A 58 32.76 3.70 -14.51
N ILE A 59 31.81 2.78 -14.59
CA ILE A 59 31.67 1.81 -15.68
C ILE A 59 30.74 2.33 -16.80
N ILE A 60 29.76 3.16 -16.43
CA ILE A 60 28.73 3.65 -17.36
C ILE A 60 29.36 4.37 -18.58
N GLY A 61 30.43 5.12 -18.36
CA GLY A 61 31.13 5.85 -19.43
C GLY A 61 31.76 4.97 -20.50
N PHE A 62 32.00 3.69 -20.21
CA PHE A 62 32.58 2.71 -21.16
C PHE A 62 31.52 1.97 -21.96
N LEU A 63 30.24 2.09 -21.61
CA LEU A 63 29.16 1.43 -22.33
C LEU A 63 28.89 2.13 -23.66
N SER A 64 28.66 1.33 -24.72
CA SER A 64 28.24 1.90 -26.00
C SER A 64 26.87 2.58 -25.90
N LYS A 65 26.66 3.65 -26.66
CA LYS A 65 25.35 4.31 -26.74
C LYS A 65 24.23 3.34 -27.14
N LEU A 66 24.53 2.40 -28.03
CA LEU A 66 23.57 1.37 -28.45
C LEU A 66 23.16 0.48 -27.27
N THR A 67 24.11 0.05 -26.46
CA THR A 67 23.85 -0.76 -25.25
C THR A 67 22.94 0.00 -24.29
N ILE A 68 23.24 1.27 -24.01
CA ILE A 68 22.43 2.09 -23.12
C ILE A 68 21.02 2.28 -23.67
N HIS A 69 20.87 2.60 -24.95
CA HIS A 69 19.55 2.78 -25.57
C HIS A 69 18.74 1.49 -25.58
N SER A 70 19.36 0.35 -25.94
CA SER A 70 18.70 -0.96 -25.91
C SER A 70 18.19 -1.31 -24.51
N TRP A 71 19.04 -1.10 -23.51
CA TRP A 71 18.67 -1.35 -22.11
C TRP A 71 17.54 -0.43 -21.63
N LEU A 72 17.62 0.87 -21.90
CA LEU A 72 16.56 1.81 -21.53
C LEU A 72 15.23 1.47 -22.21
N THR A 73 15.27 1.08 -23.50
CA THR A 73 14.07 0.66 -24.24
C THR A 73 13.46 -0.60 -23.62
N ALA A 74 14.29 -1.59 -23.23
CA ALA A 74 13.84 -2.80 -22.58
C ALA A 74 13.16 -2.47 -21.23
N LEU A 75 13.76 -1.63 -20.40
CA LEU A 75 13.18 -1.18 -19.14
C LEU A 75 11.86 -0.41 -19.32
N GLN A 76 11.76 0.44 -20.35
CA GLN A 76 10.52 1.14 -20.65
C GLN A 76 9.40 0.17 -21.06
N THR A 77 9.73 -0.81 -21.91
CA THR A 77 8.77 -1.83 -22.35
C THR A 77 8.28 -2.65 -21.15
N GLU A 78 9.20 -3.16 -20.34
CA GLU A 78 8.85 -3.91 -19.13
C GLU A 78 7.95 -3.09 -18.18
N ARG A 79 8.28 -1.82 -17.98
CA ARG A 79 7.45 -0.93 -17.15
C ARG A 79 6.04 -0.73 -17.71
N LEU A 80 5.90 -0.60 -19.03
CA LEU A 80 4.60 -0.49 -19.69
C LEU A 80 3.81 -1.78 -19.57
N GLU A 81 4.44 -2.94 -19.77
CA GLU A 81 3.82 -4.25 -19.60
C GLU A 81 3.32 -4.46 -18.17
N GLN A 82 4.13 -4.12 -17.16
CA GLN A 82 3.73 -4.19 -15.75
C GLN A 82 2.51 -3.29 -15.46
N LYS A 83 2.48 -2.07 -16.01
CA LYS A 83 1.35 -1.15 -15.86
C LYS A 83 0.10 -1.65 -16.59
N ALA A 84 0.24 -2.14 -17.80
CA ALA A 84 -0.85 -2.74 -18.56
C ALA A 84 -1.45 -3.95 -17.81
N LYS A 85 -0.58 -4.82 -17.29
CA LYS A 85 -1.02 -5.96 -16.48
C LYS A 85 -1.82 -5.53 -15.25
N GLN A 86 -1.36 -4.53 -14.50
CA GLN A 86 -2.10 -4.02 -13.33
C GLN A 86 -3.51 -3.53 -13.69
N ILE A 87 -3.65 -2.86 -14.86
CA ILE A 87 -4.96 -2.40 -15.34
C ILE A 87 -5.83 -3.59 -15.75
N THR A 88 -5.27 -4.57 -16.47
CA THR A 88 -5.97 -5.78 -16.88
C THR A 88 -6.47 -6.58 -15.69
N ASP A 89 -5.60 -6.80 -14.69
CA ASP A 89 -5.96 -7.52 -13.46
C ASP A 89 -7.09 -6.81 -12.69
N ARG A 90 -7.12 -5.46 -12.70
CA ARG A 90 -8.25 -4.70 -12.12
C ARG A 90 -9.52 -4.84 -12.93
N LEU A 91 -9.40 -4.78 -14.24
CA LEU A 91 -10.55 -4.92 -15.14
C LEU A 91 -11.22 -6.29 -14.96
N GLU A 92 -10.44 -7.36 -14.82
CA GLU A 92 -10.95 -8.70 -14.53
C GLU A 92 -11.67 -8.74 -13.18
N ARG A 93 -11.09 -8.16 -12.13
CA ARG A 93 -11.72 -8.05 -10.80
C ARG A 93 -13.02 -7.25 -10.82
N CYS A 94 -13.13 -6.28 -11.72
CA CYS A 94 -14.33 -5.46 -11.92
C CYS A 94 -15.33 -6.09 -12.91
N ASN A 95 -15.24 -7.39 -13.23
CA ASN A 95 -16.09 -8.05 -14.21
C ASN A 95 -16.14 -7.31 -15.57
N HIS A 96 -14.99 -6.83 -16.03
CA HIS A 96 -14.80 -6.07 -17.26
C HIS A 96 -15.55 -4.72 -17.34
N HIS A 97 -15.91 -4.14 -16.19
CA HIS A 97 -16.43 -2.78 -16.12
C HIS A 97 -15.30 -1.75 -16.11
N TRP A 98 -15.08 -1.08 -17.24
CA TRP A 98 -14.01 -0.11 -17.43
C TRP A 98 -14.13 1.11 -16.51
N GLU A 99 -15.32 1.56 -16.20
CA GLU A 99 -15.57 2.72 -15.33
C GLU A 99 -15.11 2.42 -13.90
N ASP A 100 -15.44 1.24 -13.37
CA ASP A 100 -14.98 0.81 -12.04
C ASP A 100 -13.45 0.64 -12.01
N ALA A 101 -12.87 -0.03 -13.02
CA ALA A 101 -11.43 -0.22 -13.13
C ALA A 101 -10.68 1.12 -13.24
N PHE A 102 -11.24 2.09 -13.97
CA PHE A 102 -10.69 3.43 -14.10
C PHE A 102 -10.75 4.18 -12.76
N PHE A 103 -11.90 4.16 -12.08
CA PHE A 103 -12.07 4.81 -10.78
C PHE A 103 -11.08 4.28 -9.74
N ILE A 104 -10.96 2.95 -9.62
CA ILE A 104 -10.02 2.31 -8.71
C ILE A 104 -8.56 2.67 -9.07
N THR A 105 -8.23 2.69 -10.37
CA THR A 105 -6.89 3.07 -10.83
C THR A 105 -6.58 4.53 -10.49
N LEU A 106 -7.55 5.42 -10.68
CA LEU A 106 -7.42 6.83 -10.33
C LEU A 106 -7.20 7.00 -8.82
N ALA A 107 -8.05 6.38 -8.02
CA ALA A 107 -7.95 6.42 -6.56
C ALA A 107 -6.58 5.93 -6.06
N ARG A 108 -6.11 4.77 -6.55
CA ARG A 108 -4.78 4.25 -6.24
C ARG A 108 -3.67 5.27 -6.47
N ASN A 109 -3.75 6.00 -7.58
CA ASN A 109 -2.73 6.99 -7.92
C ASN A 109 -2.77 8.22 -6.99
N PHE A 110 -3.92 8.57 -6.41
CA PHE A 110 -3.99 9.59 -5.36
C PHE A 110 -3.28 9.18 -4.06
N GLY A 111 -3.04 7.90 -3.84
CA GLY A 111 -2.27 7.41 -2.70
C GLY A 111 -0.75 7.67 -2.80
N PHE A 112 -0.24 8.22 -3.91
CA PHE A 112 1.15 8.65 -4.11
C PHE A 112 2.22 7.64 -3.65
N GLY A 113 1.98 6.36 -3.88
CA GLY A 113 2.91 5.28 -3.58
C GLY A 113 2.77 4.71 -2.16
N LEU A 114 2.76 5.50 -1.12
CA LEU A 114 2.64 5.00 0.27
C LEU A 114 1.25 4.47 0.59
N ASN A 115 0.21 5.19 0.18
CA ASN A 115 -1.18 4.87 0.49
C ASN A 115 -1.91 4.24 -0.70
N GLY A 116 -1.20 3.89 -1.78
CA GLY A 116 -1.82 3.38 -3.00
C GLY A 116 -2.71 2.16 -2.77
N ASP A 117 -2.25 1.19 -1.98
CA ASP A 117 -3.01 -0.03 -1.70
C ASP A 117 -4.24 0.25 -0.83
N ALA A 118 -4.14 1.15 0.14
CA ALA A 118 -5.27 1.58 0.96
C ALA A 118 -6.35 2.28 0.11
N PHE A 119 -5.95 3.18 -0.79
CA PHE A 119 -6.87 3.84 -1.72
C PHE A 119 -7.49 2.88 -2.74
N GLU A 120 -6.73 1.89 -3.23
CA GLU A 120 -7.26 0.85 -4.12
C GLU A 120 -8.33 0.01 -3.41
N THR A 121 -8.05 -0.42 -2.18
CA THR A 121 -9.00 -1.19 -1.36
C THR A 121 -10.27 -0.39 -1.08
N TRP A 122 -10.11 0.85 -0.60
CA TRP A 122 -11.22 1.76 -0.35
C TRP A 122 -12.09 1.98 -1.60
N ALA A 123 -11.48 2.27 -2.74
CA ALA A 123 -12.21 2.49 -3.99
C ALA A 123 -12.93 1.24 -4.49
N GLY A 124 -12.36 0.06 -4.26
CA GLY A 124 -12.97 -1.23 -4.60
C GLY A 124 -14.22 -1.56 -3.79
N LEU A 125 -14.38 -0.97 -2.60
CA LEU A 125 -15.57 -1.12 -1.75
C LEU A 125 -16.68 -0.12 -2.09
N LEU A 126 -16.39 0.90 -2.90
CA LEU A 126 -17.35 1.93 -3.27
C LEU A 126 -18.20 1.50 -4.49
N PRO A 127 -19.53 1.57 -4.41
CA PRO A 127 -20.39 1.29 -5.55
C PRO A 127 -20.37 2.46 -6.55
N PHE A 128 -19.47 2.45 -7.52
CA PHE A 128 -19.27 3.55 -8.47
C PHE A 128 -20.57 4.03 -9.14
N ARG A 129 -21.46 3.11 -9.52
CA ARG A 129 -22.77 3.46 -10.09
C ARG A 129 -23.67 4.24 -9.13
N ALA A 130 -23.53 4.03 -7.82
CA ALA A 130 -24.27 4.79 -6.83
C ALA A 130 -23.67 6.20 -6.70
N ILE A 131 -22.35 6.32 -6.72
CA ILE A 131 -21.64 7.60 -6.73
C ILE A 131 -22.04 8.43 -7.95
N ASP A 132 -22.05 7.84 -9.16
CA ASP A 132 -22.43 8.54 -10.39
C ASP A 132 -23.86 9.08 -10.34
N LYS A 133 -24.79 8.34 -9.75
CA LYS A 133 -26.18 8.82 -9.55
C LYS A 133 -26.27 10.03 -8.63
N HIS A 134 -25.31 10.20 -7.74
CA HIS A 134 -25.28 11.26 -6.74
C HIS A 134 -24.23 12.32 -7.04
N ARG A 135 -23.64 12.30 -8.24
CA ARG A 135 -22.53 13.18 -8.67
C ARG A 135 -22.81 14.69 -8.54
N ASN A 136 -24.08 15.08 -8.54
CA ASN A 136 -24.48 16.49 -8.41
C ASN A 136 -24.72 16.92 -6.95
N ASP A 137 -24.59 16.01 -6.00
CA ASP A 137 -24.74 16.26 -4.57
C ASP A 137 -23.42 16.00 -3.84
N LEU A 138 -22.65 17.07 -3.66
CA LEU A 138 -21.34 17.02 -3.01
C LEU A 138 -21.44 16.42 -1.59
N PHE A 139 -22.49 16.75 -0.84
CA PHE A 139 -22.68 16.24 0.51
C PHE A 139 -22.82 14.72 0.54
N GLN A 140 -23.57 14.15 -0.41
CA GLN A 140 -23.71 12.71 -0.51
C GLN A 140 -22.40 12.03 -1.00
N ILE A 141 -21.65 12.67 -1.92
CA ILE A 141 -20.33 12.19 -2.33
C ILE A 141 -19.36 12.15 -1.16
N GLU A 142 -19.31 13.20 -0.35
CA GLU A 142 -18.48 13.25 0.84
C GLU A 142 -18.92 12.19 1.87
N ALA A 143 -20.22 11.97 2.04
CA ALA A 143 -20.72 10.91 2.90
C ALA A 143 -20.27 9.52 2.42
N PHE A 144 -20.33 9.23 1.10
CA PHE A 144 -19.78 8.00 0.55
C PHE A 144 -18.28 7.86 0.84
N PHE A 145 -17.51 8.88 0.55
CA PHE A 145 -16.06 8.80 0.59
C PHE A 145 -15.53 8.71 2.02
N PHE A 146 -15.94 9.61 2.89
CA PHE A 146 -15.50 9.63 4.28
C PHE A 146 -16.07 8.47 5.08
N GLY A 147 -17.32 8.10 4.80
CA GLY A 147 -17.95 6.97 5.47
C GLY A 147 -17.29 5.65 5.14
N GLN A 148 -17.07 5.36 3.85
CA GLN A 148 -16.42 4.12 3.44
C GLN A 148 -14.94 4.05 3.83
N ALA A 149 -14.29 5.20 4.00
CA ALA A 149 -12.92 5.28 4.54
C ALA A 149 -12.86 5.08 6.07
N GLY A 150 -14.01 4.93 6.75
CA GLY A 150 -14.07 4.80 8.21
C GLY A 150 -13.84 6.10 8.97
N LEU A 151 -13.67 7.23 8.29
CA LEU A 151 -13.32 8.51 8.90
C LEU A 151 -14.48 9.14 9.69
N LEU A 152 -15.70 8.62 9.54
CA LEU A 152 -16.90 9.05 10.27
C LEU A 152 -17.21 8.21 11.51
N GLU A 153 -16.36 7.24 11.86
CA GLU A 153 -16.54 6.40 13.04
C GLU A 153 -16.17 7.15 14.33
N GLU A 154 -16.89 6.85 15.42
CA GLU A 154 -16.67 7.48 16.73
C GLU A 154 -15.25 7.25 17.28
N ALA A 155 -14.61 6.15 16.88
CA ALA A 155 -13.25 5.83 17.30
C ALA A 155 -12.20 6.81 16.74
N PHE A 156 -12.46 7.41 15.57
CA PHE A 156 -11.56 8.38 14.93
C PHE A 156 -11.86 9.84 15.30
N LEU A 157 -13.12 10.13 15.60
CA LEU A 157 -13.52 11.47 16.02
C LEU A 157 -13.38 11.58 17.54
N LYS A 158 -12.38 12.32 18.00
CA LYS A 158 -12.34 12.70 19.43
C LYS A 158 -13.63 13.45 19.74
N LYS A 159 -14.30 13.11 20.85
CA LYS A 159 -15.58 13.72 21.27
C LYS A 159 -15.58 15.26 21.25
N GLU A 160 -14.41 15.87 21.41
CA GLU A 160 -14.21 17.33 21.39
C GLU A 160 -14.15 17.94 19.97
N GLN A 161 -14.10 17.11 18.91
CA GLN A 161 -13.98 17.54 17.51
C GLN A 161 -15.20 17.12 16.66
N GLU A 162 -16.25 16.58 17.28
CA GLU A 162 -17.45 16.18 16.59
C GLU A 162 -18.32 17.41 16.32
N ASP A 163 -18.19 17.96 15.11
CA ASP A 163 -19.00 19.07 14.65
C ASP A 163 -20.37 18.61 14.07
N GLU A 164 -21.30 19.55 13.92
CA GLU A 164 -22.62 19.27 13.36
C GLU A 164 -22.55 18.69 11.94
N TYR A 165 -21.53 19.08 11.16
CA TYR A 165 -21.33 18.62 9.81
C TYR A 165 -20.97 17.13 9.76
N SER A 166 -20.03 16.69 10.58
CA SER A 166 -19.61 15.28 10.71
C SER A 166 -20.77 14.39 11.15
N LEU A 167 -21.61 14.86 12.09
CA LEU A 167 -22.82 14.15 12.52
C LEU A 167 -23.82 13.96 11.36
N ARG A 168 -24.02 14.99 10.55
CA ARG A 168 -24.89 14.95 9.38
C ARG A 168 -24.35 14.00 8.32
N LEU A 169 -23.04 14.05 8.03
CA LEU A 169 -22.38 13.12 7.07
C LEU A 169 -22.53 11.68 7.54
N ARG A 170 -22.31 11.38 8.82
CA ARG A 170 -22.48 10.05 9.39
C ARG A 170 -23.90 9.53 9.23
N LYS A 171 -24.91 10.39 9.48
CA LYS A 171 -26.31 10.02 9.29
C LYS A 171 -26.63 9.70 7.83
N GLU A 172 -26.13 10.55 6.92
CA GLU A 172 -26.29 10.35 5.48
C GLU A 172 -25.59 9.07 5.01
N PHE A 173 -24.35 8.84 5.45
CA PHE A 173 -23.63 7.60 5.12
C PHE A 173 -24.39 6.34 5.56
N ARG A 174 -24.94 6.32 6.78
CA ARG A 174 -25.75 5.18 7.26
C ARG A 174 -26.98 4.94 6.40
N TYR A 175 -27.58 6.01 5.87
CA TYR A 175 -28.69 5.90 4.92
C TYR A 175 -28.22 5.31 3.58
N LEU A 176 -27.13 5.83 3.02
CA LEU A 176 -26.56 5.39 1.75
C LEU A 176 -26.06 3.94 1.85
N GLN A 177 -25.42 3.58 2.95
CA GLN A 177 -24.94 2.23 3.23
C GLN A 177 -26.09 1.20 3.17
N ARG A 178 -27.22 1.51 3.80
CA ARG A 178 -28.40 0.62 3.75
C ARG A 178 -29.04 0.58 2.35
N LYS A 179 -29.12 1.74 1.68
CA LYS A 179 -29.73 1.88 0.36
C LYS A 179 -28.98 1.10 -0.72
N PHE A 180 -27.66 1.01 -0.61
CA PHE A 180 -26.78 0.38 -1.59
C PHE A 180 -26.13 -0.91 -1.10
N GLU A 181 -26.57 -1.43 0.05
CA GLU A 181 -26.07 -2.69 0.66
C GLU A 181 -24.54 -2.74 0.76
N MET A 182 -23.93 -1.59 1.14
CA MET A 182 -22.48 -1.50 1.23
C MET A 182 -21.95 -2.24 2.46
N THR A 183 -20.90 -3.03 2.25
CA THR A 183 -20.14 -3.68 3.34
C THR A 183 -19.04 -2.72 3.84
N GLN A 184 -18.78 -2.77 5.14
CA GLN A 184 -17.60 -2.13 5.74
C GLN A 184 -16.39 -3.03 5.65
#